data_74c27b3200c19189ce493df71e4a42de
#
_entry.id   74c27b3200c19189ce493df71e4a42de
#
_cell.length_a   1.000
_cell.length_b   1.000
_cell.length_c   1.000
_cell.angle_alpha   90.00
_cell.angle_beta   90.00
_cell.angle_gamma   90.00
#
_symmetry.space_group_name_H-M   'P 1'
#
loop_
_entity.id
_entity.type
_entity.pdbx_description
1 polymer ?
#
loop_
_entity_poly.entity_id
_entity_poly.type
_entity_poly.pdbx_seq_one_letter_code
_entity_poly.pdbx_strand_id
1 'polypeptide(L)'
;VTDKLTRIDDLVHFTLREWSRLSYNVTEAEVERAKAQLKASILLSLDGTTAAAEDIGRQIITTGRRMGPEEIERVVSQITEKDVMSFAQRKLWDQDVAVSAVGSIEGLFDYNRIRADTSRNA
;
A
#
# COMPACT_ATOMS: atom_id res chain seq x y z
N VAL A 1 -0.14 -5.78 -14.06
CA VAL A 1 0.40 -6.19 -15.36
C VAL A 1 -0.75 -6.37 -16.34
N THR A 2 -0.69 -5.72 -17.48
CA THR A 2 -1.65 -5.92 -18.57
C THR A 2 -0.91 -6.40 -19.83
N ASP A 3 -1.51 -7.31 -20.55
CA ASP A 3 -1.00 -7.90 -21.78
C ASP A 3 -1.68 -7.32 -23.05
N LYS A 4 -2.65 -6.41 -22.86
CA LYS A 4 -3.40 -5.80 -23.95
C LYS A 4 -3.11 -4.31 -24.07
N LEU A 5 -2.67 -3.91 -25.25
CA LEU A 5 -2.40 -2.53 -25.68
C LEU A 5 -3.51 -1.53 -25.33
N THR A 6 -4.77 -1.98 -25.36
CA THR A 6 -5.96 -1.12 -25.19
C THR A 6 -6.44 -0.98 -23.75
N ARG A 7 -5.69 -1.50 -22.76
CA ARG A 7 -6.13 -1.53 -21.35
C ARG A 7 -5.14 -0.92 -20.36
N ILE A 8 -4.12 -0.24 -20.83
CA ILE A 8 -3.15 0.38 -19.93
C ILE A 8 -3.75 1.60 -19.23
N ASP A 9 -4.59 2.35 -19.93
CA ASP A 9 -5.36 3.46 -19.38
C ASP A 9 -6.37 2.98 -18.31
N ASP A 10 -7.08 1.88 -18.58
CA ASP A 10 -7.98 1.26 -17.61
C ASP A 10 -7.21 0.83 -16.35
N LEU A 11 -6.05 0.21 -16.52
CA LEU A 11 -5.22 -0.21 -15.37
C LEU A 11 -4.85 0.98 -14.48
N VAL A 12 -4.38 2.06 -15.08
CA VAL A 12 -4.03 3.29 -14.35
C VAL A 12 -5.26 3.89 -13.68
N HIS A 13 -6.36 4.01 -14.42
CA HIS A 13 -7.61 4.56 -13.91
C HIS A 13 -8.13 3.77 -12.69
N PHE A 14 -8.25 2.46 -12.80
CA PHE A 14 -8.73 1.64 -11.68
C PHE A 14 -7.76 1.65 -10.49
N THR A 15 -6.45 1.70 -10.73
CA THR A 15 -5.46 1.80 -9.65
C THR A 15 -5.63 3.11 -8.88
N LEU A 16 -5.72 4.23 -9.58
CA LEU A 16 -5.89 5.55 -8.95
C LEU A 16 -7.25 5.68 -8.25
N ARG A 17 -8.29 5.11 -8.84
CA ARG A 17 -9.61 5.04 -8.22
C ARG A 17 -9.58 4.29 -6.88
N GLU A 18 -8.92 3.15 -6.82
CA GLU A 18 -8.77 2.40 -5.56
C GLU A 18 -7.93 3.17 -4.54
N TRP A 19 -6.89 3.87 -4.94
CA TRP A 19 -6.12 4.73 -4.05
C TRP A 19 -6.97 5.87 -3.48
N SER A 20 -7.76 6.51 -4.33
CA SER A 20 -8.69 7.55 -3.89
C SER A 20 -9.74 6.99 -2.94
N ARG A 21 -10.31 5.81 -3.25
CA ARG A 21 -11.30 5.14 -2.41
C ARG A 21 -10.82 4.92 -0.98
N LEU A 22 -9.55 4.56 -0.79
CA LEU A 22 -8.96 4.36 0.53
C LEU A 22 -9.01 5.61 1.42
N SER A 23 -9.14 6.79 0.83
CA SER A 23 -9.20 8.06 1.55
C SER A 23 -10.57 8.38 2.15
N TYR A 24 -11.64 7.72 1.69
CA TYR A 24 -13.01 8.03 2.13
C TYR A 24 -13.91 6.82 2.38
N ASN A 25 -13.53 5.64 1.90
CA ASN A 25 -14.37 4.44 2.02
C ASN A 25 -13.52 3.19 2.22
N VAL A 26 -13.33 2.82 3.48
CA VAL A 26 -12.66 1.58 3.89
C VAL A 26 -13.60 0.85 4.85
N THR A 27 -13.82 -0.43 4.64
CA THR A 27 -14.68 -1.23 5.51
C THR A 27 -13.87 -1.92 6.62
N GLU A 28 -14.53 -2.15 7.76
CA GLU A 28 -13.96 -2.91 8.88
C GLU A 28 -13.45 -4.29 8.42
N ALA A 29 -14.23 -4.99 7.61
CA ALA A 29 -13.87 -6.30 7.08
C ALA A 29 -12.57 -6.28 6.24
N GLU A 30 -12.33 -5.22 5.46
CA GLU A 30 -11.09 -5.03 4.71
C GLU A 30 -9.91 -4.83 5.64
N VAL A 31 -10.08 -4.00 6.68
CA VAL A 31 -9.03 -3.72 7.66
C VAL A 31 -8.68 -4.99 8.46
N GLU A 32 -9.68 -5.72 8.95
CA GLU A 32 -9.45 -6.95 9.71
C GLU A 32 -8.78 -8.04 8.86
N ARG A 33 -9.18 -8.19 7.60
CA ARG A 33 -8.51 -9.10 6.67
C ARG A 33 -7.06 -8.69 6.42
N ALA A 34 -6.79 -7.40 6.22
CA ALA A 34 -5.43 -6.89 6.02
C ALA A 34 -4.55 -7.08 7.26
N LYS A 35 -5.09 -6.86 8.47
CA LYS A 35 -4.41 -7.15 9.73
C LYS A 35 -4.05 -8.63 9.86
N ALA A 36 -4.99 -9.52 9.59
CA ALA A 36 -4.75 -10.96 9.65
C ALA A 36 -3.68 -11.39 8.64
N GLN A 37 -3.73 -10.88 7.42
CA GLN A 37 -2.73 -11.14 6.40
C GLN A 37 -1.33 -10.62 6.79
N LEU A 38 -1.26 -9.40 7.34
CA LEU A 38 0.01 -8.82 7.80
C LEU A 38 0.62 -9.63 8.92
N LYS A 39 -0.18 -10.01 9.93
CA LYS A 39 0.28 -10.87 11.04
C LYS A 39 0.82 -12.20 10.55
N ALA A 40 0.10 -12.89 9.68
CA ALA A 40 0.53 -14.15 9.08
C ALA A 40 1.84 -13.99 8.29
N SER A 41 1.95 -12.93 7.49
CA SER A 41 3.16 -12.63 6.71
C SER A 41 4.39 -12.39 7.58
N ILE A 42 4.23 -11.63 8.68
CA ILE A 42 5.32 -11.36 9.62
C ILE A 42 5.78 -12.65 10.30
N LEU A 43 4.86 -13.47 10.79
CA LEU A 43 5.20 -14.74 11.43
C LEU A 43 5.93 -15.68 10.47
N LEU A 44 5.45 -15.80 9.24
CA LEU A 44 6.08 -16.63 8.21
C LEU A 44 7.45 -16.09 7.78
N SER A 45 7.63 -14.77 7.74
CA SER A 45 8.91 -14.15 7.35
C SER A 45 10.01 -14.36 8.39
N LEU A 46 9.66 -14.65 9.64
CA LEU A 46 10.60 -14.89 10.73
C LEU A 46 10.91 -16.38 10.94
N ASP A 47 10.43 -17.24 10.07
CA ASP A 47 10.72 -18.66 10.12
C ASP A 47 12.14 -18.95 9.61
N GLY A 48 13.07 -18.92 10.54
CA GLY A 48 14.49 -19.17 10.30
C GLY A 48 15.42 -18.14 10.92
N THR A 49 16.60 -18.59 11.34
CA THR A 49 17.59 -17.77 12.05
C THR A 49 18.14 -16.63 11.20
N THR A 50 18.35 -16.86 9.90
CA THR A 50 18.86 -15.84 8.97
C THR A 50 17.85 -14.73 8.77
N ALA A 51 16.59 -15.08 8.52
CA ALA A 51 15.51 -14.11 8.34
C ALA A 51 15.29 -13.28 9.63
N ALA A 52 15.31 -13.93 10.79
CA ALA A 52 15.21 -13.26 12.07
C ALA A 52 16.39 -12.29 12.33
N ALA A 53 17.61 -12.69 12.03
CA ALA A 53 18.79 -11.84 12.19
C ALA A 53 18.76 -10.63 11.25
N GLU A 54 18.32 -10.81 10.01
CA GLU A 54 18.17 -9.73 9.03
C GLU A 54 17.09 -8.74 9.46
N ASP A 55 15.95 -9.21 9.95
CA ASP A 55 14.87 -8.38 10.49
C ASP A 55 15.36 -7.54 11.68
N ILE A 56 16.05 -8.16 12.64
CA ILE A 56 16.65 -7.47 13.78
C ILE A 56 17.60 -6.36 13.32
N GLY A 57 18.52 -6.68 12.41
CA GLY A 57 19.50 -5.70 11.91
C GLY A 57 18.81 -4.53 11.21
N ARG A 58 17.83 -4.81 10.36
CA ARG A 58 17.04 -3.78 9.67
C ARG A 58 16.30 -2.88 10.65
N GLN A 59 15.60 -3.44 11.62
CA GLN A 59 14.87 -2.67 12.62
C GLN A 59 15.79 -1.77 13.45
N ILE A 60 16.93 -2.27 13.90
CA ILE A 60 17.89 -1.47 14.68
C ILE A 60 18.43 -0.30 13.85
N ILE A 61 18.78 -0.53 12.60
CA ILE A 61 19.32 0.54 11.72
C ILE A 61 18.26 1.60 11.43
N THR A 62 17.00 1.21 11.20
CA THR A 62 15.94 2.14 10.79
C THR A 62 15.21 2.82 11.93
N THR A 63 15.03 2.13 13.06
CA THR A 63 14.19 2.59 14.18
C THR A 63 14.94 2.72 15.51
N GLY A 64 16.19 2.26 15.57
CA GLY A 64 17.01 2.27 16.79
C GLY A 64 16.66 1.17 17.79
N ARG A 65 15.61 0.38 17.56
CA ARG A 65 15.18 -0.70 18.45
C ARG A 65 14.52 -1.84 17.69
N ARG A 66 14.45 -3.01 18.35
CA ARG A 66 13.68 -4.14 17.85
C ARG A 66 12.25 -4.10 18.38
N MET A 67 11.28 -4.31 17.50
CA MET A 67 9.90 -4.69 17.84
C MET A 67 9.74 -6.19 17.61
N GLY A 68 9.43 -6.92 18.68
CA GLY A 68 9.14 -8.35 18.56
C GLY A 68 7.76 -8.62 17.94
N PRO A 69 7.49 -9.86 17.51
CA PRO A 69 6.21 -10.23 16.89
C PRO A 69 4.98 -9.87 17.75
N GLU A 70 5.06 -10.09 19.05
CA GLU A 70 3.99 -9.76 20.00
C GLU A 70 3.70 -8.25 20.10
N GLU A 71 4.75 -7.43 20.04
CA GLU A 71 4.59 -5.98 20.04
C GLU A 71 3.98 -5.50 18.74
N ILE A 72 4.42 -6.04 17.60
CA ILE A 72 3.85 -5.75 16.29
C ILE A 72 2.37 -6.16 16.25
N GLU A 73 2.03 -7.34 16.73
CA GLU A 73 0.65 -7.82 16.81
C GLU A 73 -0.23 -6.88 17.63
N ARG A 74 0.25 -6.42 18.77
CA ARG A 74 -0.46 -5.47 19.62
C ARG A 74 -0.70 -4.15 18.90
N VAL A 75 0.30 -3.59 18.22
CA VAL A 75 0.18 -2.34 17.47
C VAL A 75 -0.79 -2.50 16.29
N VAL A 76 -0.63 -3.57 15.52
CA VAL A 76 -1.50 -3.85 14.36
C VAL A 76 -2.96 -4.05 14.78
N SER A 77 -3.21 -4.71 15.92
CA SER A 77 -4.58 -4.92 16.41
C SER A 77 -5.33 -3.62 16.74
N GLN A 78 -4.62 -2.56 17.07
CA GLN A 78 -5.19 -1.25 17.41
C GLN A 78 -5.55 -0.39 16.18
N ILE A 79 -5.09 -0.76 14.99
CA ILE A 79 -5.37 -0.01 13.77
C ILE A 79 -6.87 -0.09 13.45
N THR A 80 -7.44 1.07 13.15
CA THR A 80 -8.86 1.23 12.78
C THR A 80 -9.01 1.67 11.32
N GLU A 81 -10.24 1.60 10.80
CA GLU A 81 -10.58 2.15 9.48
C GLU A 81 -10.21 3.63 9.35
N LYS A 82 -10.45 4.40 10.42
CA LYS A 82 -10.12 5.83 10.47
C LYS A 82 -8.63 6.09 10.33
N ASP A 83 -7.80 5.24 10.91
CA ASP A 83 -6.34 5.34 10.78
C ASP A 83 -5.90 5.10 9.35
N VAL A 84 -6.47 4.09 8.68
CA VAL A 84 -6.20 3.79 7.28
C VAL A 84 -6.64 4.94 6.38
N MET A 85 -7.86 5.45 6.54
CA MET A 85 -8.36 6.60 5.78
C MET A 85 -7.52 7.85 6.00
N SER A 86 -7.17 8.16 7.25
CA SER A 86 -6.33 9.31 7.59
C SER A 86 -4.92 9.20 6.98
N PHE A 87 -4.35 8.00 6.95
CA PHE A 87 -3.08 7.75 6.27
C PHE A 87 -3.20 7.96 4.76
N ALA A 88 -4.25 7.40 4.14
CA ALA A 88 -4.50 7.55 2.70
C ALA A 88 -4.72 9.01 2.30
N GLN A 89 -5.49 9.77 3.08
CA GLN A 89 -5.67 11.21 2.86
C GLN A 89 -4.37 12.00 2.88
N ARG A 90 -3.44 11.64 3.74
CA ARG A 90 -2.16 12.35 3.85
C ARG A 90 -1.13 11.92 2.82
N LYS A 91 -1.20 10.69 2.32
CA LYS A 91 -0.14 10.07 1.52
C LYS A 91 -0.52 9.73 0.09
N LEU A 92 -1.81 9.59 -0.20
CA LEU A 92 -2.29 9.20 -1.52
C LEU A 92 -3.18 10.26 -2.16
N TRP A 93 -4.06 10.89 -1.37
CA TRP A 93 -4.99 11.88 -1.88
C TRP A 93 -4.26 13.15 -2.30
N ASP A 94 -4.51 13.58 -3.54
CA ASP A 94 -3.95 14.80 -4.13
C ASP A 94 -2.41 14.92 -4.01
N GLN A 95 -1.71 13.80 -4.09
CA GLN A 95 -0.26 13.75 -4.04
C GLN A 95 0.36 13.56 -5.42
N ASP A 96 1.59 14.04 -5.57
CA ASP A 96 2.39 13.77 -6.76
C ASP A 96 2.75 12.29 -6.83
N VAL A 97 2.69 11.74 -8.03
CA VAL A 97 3.00 10.33 -8.30
C VAL A 97 4.22 10.23 -9.22
N ALA A 98 4.97 9.16 -9.07
CA ALA A 98 6.01 8.81 -10.03
C ALA A 98 5.45 7.73 -10.98
N VAL A 99 5.62 7.94 -12.27
CA VAL A 99 5.14 7.00 -13.29
C VAL A 99 6.32 6.46 -14.07
N SER A 100 6.43 5.14 -14.14
CA SER A 100 7.40 4.44 -14.98
C SER A 100 6.69 3.32 -15.71
N ALA A 101 6.79 3.29 -17.02
CA ALA A 101 6.14 2.28 -17.85
C ALA A 101 7.09 1.80 -18.94
N VAL A 102 7.11 0.49 -19.19
CA VAL A 102 7.93 -0.17 -20.20
C VAL A 102 7.04 -1.09 -21.03
N GLY A 103 7.13 -1.01 -22.34
CA GLY A 103 6.34 -1.80 -23.27
C GLY A 103 5.54 -0.93 -24.24
N SER A 104 4.39 -1.41 -24.67
CA SER A 104 3.46 -0.66 -25.52
C SER A 104 2.65 0.32 -24.69
N ILE A 105 3.14 1.55 -24.62
CA ILE A 105 2.62 2.60 -23.74
C ILE A 105 1.82 3.70 -24.47
N GLU A 106 1.50 3.50 -25.73
CA GLU A 106 0.82 4.50 -26.57
C GLU A 106 -0.55 4.93 -26.01
N GLY A 107 -1.20 4.04 -25.25
CA GLY A 107 -2.48 4.33 -24.58
C GLY A 107 -2.34 4.87 -23.17
N LEU A 108 -1.11 5.06 -22.66
CA LEU A 108 -0.92 5.59 -21.31
C LEU A 108 -1.31 7.08 -21.25
N PHE A 109 -2.09 7.45 -20.25
CA PHE A 109 -2.42 8.85 -20.00
C PHE A 109 -1.18 9.69 -19.74
N ASP A 110 -1.22 10.96 -20.18
CA ASP A 110 -0.17 11.89 -19.81
C ASP A 110 -0.14 12.13 -18.29
N TYR A 111 1.00 12.60 -17.80
CA TYR A 111 1.24 12.79 -16.36
C TYR A 111 0.22 13.74 -15.71
N ASN A 112 -0.16 14.83 -16.39
CA ASN A 112 -1.09 15.82 -15.81
C ASN A 112 -2.46 15.19 -15.55
N ARG A 113 -2.92 14.33 -16.45
CA ARG A 113 -4.17 13.58 -16.28
C ARG A 113 -4.05 12.57 -15.12
N ILE A 114 -2.97 11.82 -15.06
CA ILE A 114 -2.72 10.87 -13.96
C ILE A 114 -2.70 11.61 -12.63
N ARG A 115 -1.99 12.73 -12.56
CA ARG A 115 -1.91 13.57 -11.37
C ARG A 115 -3.27 14.12 -10.95
N ALA A 116 -4.08 14.60 -11.89
CA ALA A 116 -5.42 15.10 -11.62
C ALA A 116 -6.36 14.01 -11.09
N ASP A 117 -6.19 12.77 -11.53
CA ASP A 117 -7.03 11.64 -11.07
C ASP A 117 -6.72 11.21 -9.63
N THR A 118 -5.60 11.63 -9.01
CA THR A 118 -5.30 11.37 -7.60
C THR A 118 -6.22 12.11 -6.62
N SER A 119 -6.92 13.15 -7.07
CA SER A 119 -7.85 13.95 -6.27
C SER A 119 -9.32 13.81 -6.68
N ARG A 120 -9.63 12.90 -7.62
CA ARG A 120 -11.01 12.65 -8.04
C ARG A 120 -11.72 11.67 -7.12
N ASN A 121 -12.87 12.11 -6.62
CA ASN A 121 -13.86 11.20 -6.03
C ASN A 121 -14.45 10.34 -7.15
N ALA A 122 -14.49 9.03 -6.94
CA ALA A 122 -15.09 8.10 -7.87
C ALA A 122 -16.61 8.24 -7.90
#